data_bcfe1b9a6023fce44c20ecdc24e01a70
#
_entry.id   bcfe1b9a6023fce44c20ecdc24e01a70
#
_cell.length_a   1.000
_cell.length_b   1.000
_cell.length_c   1.000
_cell.angle_alpha   90.00
_cell.angle_beta   90.00
_cell.angle_gamma   90.00
#
_symmetry.space_group_name_H-M   'P 1'
#
loop_
_entity.id
_entity.type
_entity.pdbx_description
1 polymer ?
#
loop_
_entity_poly.entity_id
_entity_poly.type
_entity_poly.pdbx_seq_one_letter_code
_entity_poly.pdbx_strand_id
1 'polypeptide(L)'
;MKKQNTIIGIAIVVALIIDIIMLYNFQHRPKEQIDENALYTERFGDTILKFERYDYVLGQNMIVGVEKSIDGGKTFNIITQDGVVVSNKAMFEFMSEEFAFIISTENLSRSNGFIGFKVTQDGGKTFTNAKFNYDNPRVDILHIDSFPYYDEEKLNLDCTVYDLASDGNGYQDYLLTFVSEDNGLTWNLK
;
A
#
# COMPACT_ATOMS: atom_id res chain seq x y z
N MET A 1 4.67 58.36 -6.71
CA MET A 1 3.78 57.79 -5.69
C MET A 1 2.48 57.20 -6.24
N LYS A 2 1.71 57.84 -7.15
CA LYS A 2 0.43 57.26 -7.66
C LYS A 2 0.55 55.89 -8.35
N LYS A 3 1.57 55.62 -9.16
CA LYS A 3 1.76 54.32 -9.85
C LYS A 3 2.03 53.13 -8.90
N GLN A 4 2.73 53.36 -7.82
CA GLN A 4 3.10 52.34 -6.85
C GLN A 4 1.88 51.85 -6.04
N ASN A 5 0.99 52.79 -5.68
CA ASN A 5 -0.25 52.42 -4.96
C ASN A 5 -1.24 51.65 -5.85
N THR A 6 -1.24 51.90 -7.18
CA THR A 6 -2.08 51.16 -8.14
C THR A 6 -1.60 49.74 -8.27
N ILE A 7 -0.28 49.46 -8.30
CA ILE A 7 0.28 48.10 -8.42
C ILE A 7 -0.03 47.28 -7.17
N ILE A 8 0.12 47.89 -5.97
CA ILE A 8 -0.20 47.26 -4.69
C ILE A 8 -1.70 46.91 -4.62
N GLY A 9 -2.57 47.80 -5.07
CA GLY A 9 -4.01 47.57 -5.10
C GLY A 9 -4.40 46.37 -6.01
N ILE A 10 -3.79 46.25 -7.19
CA ILE A 10 -4.02 45.13 -8.11
C ILE A 10 -3.54 43.83 -7.50
N ALA A 11 -2.36 43.77 -6.86
CA ALA A 11 -1.83 42.60 -6.23
C ALA A 11 -2.73 42.06 -5.11
N ILE A 12 -3.29 42.95 -4.29
CA ILE A 12 -4.24 42.57 -3.22
C ILE A 12 -5.53 41.99 -3.81
N VAL A 13 -6.07 42.59 -4.86
CA VAL A 13 -7.29 42.08 -5.52
C VAL A 13 -7.06 40.69 -6.13
N VAL A 14 -5.92 40.48 -6.77
CA VAL A 14 -5.56 39.16 -7.34
C VAL A 14 -5.41 38.10 -6.23
N ALA A 15 -4.76 38.44 -5.12
CA ALA A 15 -4.65 37.52 -3.97
C ALA A 15 -6.02 37.15 -3.40
N LEU A 16 -6.92 38.11 -3.22
CA LEU A 16 -8.27 37.85 -2.74
C LEU A 16 -9.08 36.96 -3.71
N ILE A 17 -8.91 37.13 -5.02
CA ILE A 17 -9.58 36.26 -6.02
C ILE A 17 -9.04 34.83 -5.92
N ILE A 18 -7.73 34.65 -5.76
CA ILE A 18 -7.11 33.33 -5.59
C ILE A 18 -7.66 32.64 -4.32
N ASP A 19 -7.72 33.37 -3.19
CA ASP A 19 -8.26 32.86 -1.94
C ASP A 19 -9.74 32.45 -2.08
N ILE A 20 -10.55 33.24 -2.76
CA ILE A 20 -11.96 32.93 -3.02
C ILE A 20 -12.09 31.67 -3.88
N ILE A 21 -11.26 31.52 -4.92
CA ILE A 21 -11.26 30.34 -5.78
C ILE A 21 -10.82 29.11 -4.99
N MET A 22 -9.79 29.22 -4.14
CA MET A 22 -9.37 28.11 -3.29
C MET A 22 -10.43 27.71 -2.27
N LEU A 23 -11.08 28.69 -1.62
CA LEU A 23 -12.21 28.44 -0.70
C LEU A 23 -13.41 27.79 -1.41
N TYR A 24 -13.74 28.29 -2.60
CA TYR A 24 -14.82 27.71 -3.42
C TYR A 24 -14.50 26.24 -3.77
N ASN A 25 -13.30 25.96 -4.25
CA ASN A 25 -12.86 24.61 -4.59
C ASN A 25 -12.79 23.70 -3.36
N PHE A 26 -12.41 24.24 -2.19
CA PHE A 26 -12.41 23.48 -0.94
C PHE A 26 -13.81 23.13 -0.47
N GLN A 27 -14.77 24.08 -0.55
CA GLN A 27 -16.16 23.86 -0.14
C GLN A 27 -16.94 22.95 -1.11
N HIS A 28 -16.54 22.91 -2.38
CA HIS A 28 -17.17 22.11 -3.42
C HIS A 28 -16.39 20.87 -3.79
N ARG A 29 -15.38 20.48 -2.97
CA ARG A 29 -14.82 19.12 -3.09
C ARG A 29 -15.96 18.14 -2.90
N PRO A 30 -16.16 17.20 -3.85
CA PRO A 30 -17.09 16.11 -3.63
C PRO A 30 -16.76 15.52 -2.24
N LYS A 31 -17.74 15.43 -1.36
CA LYS A 31 -17.57 14.66 -0.12
C LYS A 31 -17.21 13.26 -0.60
N GLU A 32 -16.02 12.80 -0.23
CA GLU A 32 -15.64 11.41 -0.44
C GLU A 32 -16.77 10.56 0.12
N GLN A 33 -17.49 9.89 -0.77
CA GLN A 33 -18.47 8.92 -0.37
C GLN A 33 -17.67 7.82 0.30
N ILE A 34 -17.87 7.62 1.60
CA ILE A 34 -17.21 6.54 2.35
C ILE A 34 -17.73 5.26 1.70
N ASP A 35 -16.86 4.63 0.95
CA ASP A 35 -17.12 3.32 0.37
C ASP A 35 -16.83 2.28 1.46
N GLU A 36 -17.86 1.68 2.01
CA GLU A 36 -17.74 0.71 3.10
C GLU A 36 -16.97 -0.56 2.70
N ASN A 37 -16.78 -0.78 1.41
CA ASN A 37 -16.02 -1.90 0.88
C ASN A 37 -14.55 -1.55 0.56
N ALA A 38 -14.21 -0.25 0.49
CA ALA A 38 -12.85 0.18 0.28
C ALA A 38 -11.99 -0.15 1.51
N LEU A 39 -10.96 -0.96 1.29
CA LEU A 39 -10.02 -1.40 2.32
C LEU A 39 -8.84 -0.43 2.44
N TYR A 40 -8.42 0.14 1.33
CA TYR A 40 -7.34 1.13 1.25
C TYR A 40 -7.49 1.97 -0.02
N THR A 41 -7.22 3.25 0.05
CA THR A 41 -7.32 4.17 -1.08
C THR A 41 -6.10 5.06 -1.12
N GLU A 42 -5.49 5.21 -2.31
CA GLU A 42 -4.37 6.11 -2.54
C GLU A 42 -4.63 6.98 -3.78
N ARG A 43 -4.08 8.20 -3.76
CA ARG A 43 -4.26 9.20 -4.81
C ARG A 43 -2.93 9.63 -5.41
N PHE A 44 -2.83 9.50 -6.72
CA PHE A 44 -1.71 9.95 -7.55
C PHE A 44 -2.20 10.99 -8.56
N GLY A 45 -2.24 12.26 -8.15
CA GLY A 45 -2.83 13.33 -8.98
C GLY A 45 -4.33 13.13 -9.19
N ASP A 46 -4.75 13.00 -10.46
CA ASP A 46 -6.14 12.71 -10.82
C ASP A 46 -6.48 11.22 -10.80
N THR A 47 -5.47 10.37 -10.71
CA THR A 47 -5.64 8.91 -10.54
C THR A 47 -5.92 8.58 -9.10
N ILE A 48 -6.94 7.76 -8.85
CA ILE A 48 -7.23 7.16 -7.55
C ILE A 48 -7.28 5.66 -7.73
N LEU A 49 -6.53 4.96 -6.88
CA LEU A 49 -6.54 3.51 -6.77
C LEU A 49 -7.13 3.11 -5.43
N LYS A 50 -7.96 2.08 -5.41
CA LYS A 50 -8.47 1.51 -4.17
C LYS A 50 -8.40 -0.01 -4.21
N PHE A 51 -8.00 -0.60 -3.09
CA PHE A 51 -8.28 -1.99 -2.81
C PHE A 51 -9.70 -2.10 -2.31
N GLU A 52 -10.48 -2.93 -2.98
CA GLU A 52 -11.88 -3.15 -2.69
C GLU A 52 -12.14 -4.60 -2.35
N ARG A 53 -13.00 -4.81 -1.34
CA ARG A 53 -13.49 -6.14 -1.01
C ARG A 53 -14.66 -6.49 -1.92
N TYR A 54 -14.48 -7.55 -2.70
CA TYR A 54 -15.53 -8.05 -3.59
C TYR A 54 -16.44 -9.07 -2.89
N ASP A 55 -15.86 -9.93 -2.03
CA ASP A 55 -16.64 -10.95 -1.32
C ASP A 55 -15.89 -11.49 -0.08
N TYR A 56 -16.59 -12.26 0.72
CA TYR A 56 -16.03 -13.03 1.83
C TYR A 56 -15.94 -14.50 1.45
N VAL A 57 -14.84 -15.13 1.88
CA VAL A 57 -14.62 -16.58 1.74
C VAL A 57 -14.69 -17.23 3.11
N LEU A 58 -15.04 -18.51 3.17
CA LEU A 58 -15.04 -19.28 4.42
C LEU A 58 -13.67 -19.19 5.11
N GLY A 59 -13.64 -19.01 6.45
CA GLY A 59 -12.44 -19.09 7.26
C GLY A 59 -11.83 -17.71 7.42
N GLN A 60 -11.97 -16.69 7.65
CA GLN A 60 -11.27 -15.41 7.84
C GLN A 60 -10.53 -14.90 6.58
N ASN A 61 -11.04 -15.27 5.41
CA ASN A 61 -10.52 -14.77 4.14
C ASN A 61 -11.54 -13.91 3.41
N MET A 62 -11.04 -13.06 2.52
CA MET A 62 -11.85 -12.23 1.64
C MET A 62 -11.26 -12.24 0.22
N ILE A 63 -12.12 -11.93 -0.76
CA ILE A 63 -11.70 -11.68 -2.13
C ILE A 63 -11.56 -10.17 -2.29
N VAL A 64 -10.41 -9.72 -2.72
CA VAL A 64 -10.11 -8.32 -2.96
C VAL A 64 -9.66 -8.09 -4.38
N GLY A 65 -9.84 -6.88 -4.86
CA GLY A 65 -9.31 -6.43 -6.13
C GLY A 65 -9.01 -4.95 -6.12
N VAL A 66 -8.50 -4.46 -7.23
CA VAL A 66 -8.17 -3.05 -7.43
C VAL A 66 -9.19 -2.42 -8.35
N GLU A 67 -9.68 -1.26 -7.95
CA GLU A 67 -10.42 -0.35 -8.78
C GLU A 67 -9.63 0.94 -9.01
N LYS A 68 -9.75 1.49 -10.21
CA LYS A 68 -9.02 2.69 -10.63
C LYS A 68 -9.98 3.74 -11.16
N SER A 69 -9.80 4.97 -10.70
CA SER A 69 -10.36 6.19 -11.30
C SER A 69 -9.24 6.99 -11.96
N ILE A 70 -9.52 7.62 -13.08
CA ILE A 70 -8.61 8.56 -13.79
C ILE A 70 -9.23 9.95 -13.95
N ASP A 71 -10.36 10.20 -13.31
CA ASP A 71 -11.16 11.44 -13.42
C ASP A 71 -11.39 12.10 -12.04
N GLY A 72 -10.47 11.85 -11.12
CA GLY A 72 -10.52 12.41 -9.77
C GLY A 72 -11.56 11.77 -8.85
N GLY A 73 -11.96 10.53 -9.14
CA GLY A 73 -12.89 9.75 -8.31
C GLY A 73 -14.35 9.83 -8.74
N LYS A 74 -14.65 10.37 -9.92
CA LYS A 74 -16.04 10.45 -10.43
C LYS A 74 -16.53 9.10 -10.93
N THR A 75 -15.63 8.34 -11.58
CA THR A 75 -15.92 6.98 -12.03
C THR A 75 -14.78 6.04 -11.66
N PHE A 76 -15.12 4.78 -11.32
CA PHE A 76 -14.17 3.73 -11.02
C PHE A 76 -14.36 2.55 -11.96
N ASN A 77 -13.25 1.95 -12.39
CA ASN A 77 -13.23 0.76 -13.21
C ASN A 77 -12.52 -0.37 -12.47
N ILE A 78 -13.08 -1.55 -12.50
CA ILE A 78 -12.47 -2.76 -11.94
C ILE A 78 -11.22 -3.10 -12.77
N ILE A 79 -10.07 -3.21 -12.10
CA ILE A 79 -8.79 -3.59 -12.71
C ILE A 79 -8.49 -5.07 -12.51
N THR A 80 -8.67 -5.58 -11.28
CA THR A 80 -8.49 -7.01 -10.97
C THR A 80 -9.78 -7.76 -11.26
N GLN A 81 -9.83 -8.52 -12.35
CA GLN A 81 -11.08 -9.14 -12.80
C GLN A 81 -11.51 -10.33 -11.94
N ASP A 82 -10.58 -11.22 -11.60
CA ASP A 82 -10.89 -12.47 -10.87
C ASP A 82 -10.80 -12.33 -9.34
N GLY A 83 -10.30 -11.17 -8.87
CA GLY A 83 -10.03 -10.94 -7.47
C GLY A 83 -8.87 -11.81 -6.92
N VAL A 84 -8.43 -11.50 -5.72
CA VAL A 84 -7.34 -12.19 -5.04
C VAL A 84 -7.81 -12.60 -3.64
N VAL A 85 -7.63 -13.87 -3.30
CA VAL A 85 -7.94 -14.35 -1.95
C VAL A 85 -6.83 -13.93 -1.00
N VAL A 86 -7.22 -13.24 0.07
CA VAL A 86 -6.32 -12.76 1.12
C VAL A 86 -6.95 -12.93 2.50
N SER A 87 -6.14 -12.85 3.56
CA SER A 87 -6.67 -12.80 4.93
C SER A 87 -7.49 -11.54 5.16
N ASN A 88 -8.53 -11.62 5.99
CA ASN A 88 -9.30 -10.44 6.40
C ASN A 88 -8.50 -9.45 7.28
N LYS A 89 -7.29 -9.82 7.69
CA LYS A 89 -6.33 -8.98 8.41
C LYS A 89 -5.20 -8.49 7.49
N ALA A 90 -5.31 -8.67 6.18
CA ALA A 90 -4.28 -8.20 5.26
C ALA A 90 -4.16 -6.67 5.32
N MET A 91 -2.93 -6.20 5.18
CA MET A 91 -2.58 -4.79 4.99
C MET A 91 -2.39 -4.53 3.50
N PHE A 92 -2.64 -3.30 3.07
CA PHE A 92 -2.61 -2.88 1.66
C PHE A 92 -1.84 -1.58 1.54
N GLU A 93 -1.02 -1.45 0.50
CA GLU A 93 -0.32 -0.21 0.19
C GLU A 93 -0.03 -0.09 -1.31
N PHE A 94 -0.29 1.09 -1.86
CA PHE A 94 0.16 1.49 -3.20
C PHE A 94 1.42 2.35 -3.07
N MET A 95 2.54 1.87 -3.63
CA MET A 95 3.78 2.64 -3.73
C MET A 95 3.78 3.57 -4.95
N SER A 96 3.02 3.20 -5.99
CA SER A 96 2.79 3.99 -7.20
C SER A 96 1.50 3.54 -7.90
N GLU A 97 1.17 4.16 -9.04
CA GLU A 97 0.03 3.73 -9.86
C GLU A 97 0.15 2.29 -10.40
N GLU A 98 1.36 1.74 -10.49
CA GLU A 98 1.62 0.42 -11.05
C GLU A 98 2.03 -0.60 -9.99
N PHE A 99 2.51 -0.14 -8.84
CA PHE A 99 3.17 -0.96 -7.86
C PHE A 99 2.47 -0.92 -6.49
N ALA A 100 2.05 -2.09 -6.00
CA ALA A 100 1.39 -2.22 -4.72
C ALA A 100 1.66 -3.57 -4.04
N PHE A 101 1.40 -3.60 -2.74
CA PHE A 101 1.52 -4.78 -1.89
C PHE A 101 0.20 -5.14 -1.22
N ILE A 102 0.01 -6.44 -1.04
CA ILE A 102 -0.93 -7.03 -0.10
C ILE A 102 -0.13 -7.91 0.86
N ILE A 103 -0.14 -7.58 2.14
CA ILE A 103 0.62 -8.28 3.16
C ILE A 103 -0.34 -8.91 4.15
N SER A 104 -0.34 -10.25 4.25
CA SER A 104 -1.03 -10.93 5.32
C SER A 104 -0.29 -10.69 6.64
N THR A 105 -0.99 -10.19 7.65
CA THR A 105 -0.42 -10.01 9.00
C THR A 105 -0.37 -11.31 9.79
N GLU A 106 -0.96 -12.37 9.26
CA GLU A 106 -0.79 -13.70 9.82
C GLU A 106 0.59 -14.21 9.44
N ASN A 107 1.26 -14.81 10.41
CA ASN A 107 2.63 -15.29 10.31
C ASN A 107 2.93 -15.95 8.97
N LEU A 108 3.92 -15.45 8.24
CA LEU A 108 4.41 -16.10 7.04
C LEU A 108 5.14 -17.37 7.45
N SER A 109 4.50 -18.52 7.30
CA SER A 109 5.09 -19.80 7.65
C SER A 109 6.01 -20.31 6.55
N ARG A 110 7.16 -20.85 6.92
CA ARG A 110 8.08 -21.53 6.02
C ARG A 110 7.43 -22.73 5.31
N SER A 111 6.59 -23.48 6.01
CA SER A 111 5.85 -24.62 5.42
C SER A 111 4.96 -24.22 4.25
N ASN A 112 4.53 -22.96 4.22
CA ASN A 112 3.72 -22.38 3.15
C ASN A 112 4.55 -21.56 2.15
N GLY A 113 5.89 -21.58 2.22
CA GLY A 113 6.76 -20.78 1.36
C GLY A 113 6.59 -19.28 1.52
N PHE A 114 6.14 -18.82 2.70
CA PHE A 114 5.89 -17.41 3.01
C PHE A 114 4.89 -16.71 2.06
N ILE A 115 3.87 -17.41 1.62
CA ILE A 115 2.93 -16.97 0.56
C ILE A 115 1.94 -15.86 0.96
N GLY A 116 2.05 -15.31 2.16
CA GLY A 116 1.17 -14.23 2.63
C GLY A 116 1.49 -12.84 2.06
N PHE A 117 2.56 -12.71 1.27
CA PHE A 117 2.99 -11.45 0.69
C PHE A 117 2.78 -11.46 -0.82
N LYS A 118 1.93 -10.56 -1.32
CA LYS A 118 1.61 -10.45 -2.73
C LYS A 118 2.00 -9.10 -3.28
N VAL A 119 2.46 -9.09 -4.51
CA VAL A 119 2.96 -7.91 -5.23
C VAL A 119 2.24 -7.78 -6.56
N THR A 120 1.85 -6.57 -6.92
CA THR A 120 1.49 -6.19 -8.28
C THR A 120 2.51 -5.21 -8.84
N GLN A 121 2.82 -5.32 -10.13
CA GLN A 121 3.68 -4.40 -10.89
C GLN A 121 2.97 -3.88 -12.15
N ASP A 122 1.66 -4.09 -12.22
CA ASP A 122 0.83 -3.74 -13.38
C ASP A 122 -0.46 -2.99 -12.99
N GLY A 123 -0.41 -2.31 -11.83
CA GLY A 123 -1.52 -1.51 -11.30
C GLY A 123 -2.66 -2.34 -10.76
N GLY A 124 -2.40 -3.57 -10.32
CA GLY A 124 -3.40 -4.44 -9.73
C GLY A 124 -4.12 -5.35 -10.71
N LYS A 125 -3.67 -5.46 -11.96
CA LYS A 125 -4.25 -6.43 -12.92
C LYS A 125 -3.95 -7.86 -12.50
N THR A 126 -2.69 -8.09 -12.09
CA THR A 126 -2.23 -9.40 -11.61
C THR A 126 -1.47 -9.25 -10.30
N PHE A 127 -1.49 -10.30 -9.49
CA PHE A 127 -0.75 -10.39 -8.24
C PHE A 127 0.09 -11.66 -8.19
N THR A 128 1.36 -11.50 -7.83
CA THR A 128 2.34 -12.58 -7.68
C THR A 128 2.73 -12.71 -6.22
N ASN A 129 2.88 -13.94 -5.71
CA ASN A 129 3.43 -14.15 -4.38
C ASN A 129 4.92 -13.76 -4.36
N ALA A 130 5.32 -12.94 -3.40
CA ALA A 130 6.71 -12.64 -3.16
C ALA A 130 7.47 -13.89 -2.71
N LYS A 131 8.75 -13.97 -3.08
CA LYS A 131 9.64 -15.06 -2.71
C LYS A 131 10.69 -14.55 -1.71
N PHE A 132 10.79 -15.21 -0.56
CA PHE A 132 11.82 -14.93 0.43
C PHE A 132 12.94 -15.97 0.32
N ASN A 133 14.15 -15.52 -0.01
CA ASN A 133 15.36 -16.34 -0.02
C ASN A 133 15.96 -16.33 1.39
N TYR A 134 15.34 -17.06 2.29
CA TYR A 134 15.75 -17.18 3.67
C TYR A 134 15.75 -18.65 4.08
N ASP A 135 16.93 -19.18 4.34
CA ASP A 135 17.12 -20.60 4.68
C ASP A 135 17.77 -20.74 6.05
N ASN A 136 17.04 -20.40 7.10
CA ASN A 136 17.42 -20.76 8.46
C ASN A 136 16.45 -21.83 8.97
N PRO A 137 16.90 -23.09 9.17
CA PRO A 137 16.02 -24.19 9.56
C PRO A 137 15.39 -24.01 10.95
N ARG A 138 15.91 -23.08 11.76
CA ARG A 138 15.40 -22.78 13.10
C ARG A 138 14.28 -21.74 13.08
N VAL A 139 14.14 -20.98 12.00
CA VAL A 139 13.10 -19.96 11.85
C VAL A 139 11.97 -20.50 10.99
N ASP A 140 10.82 -20.66 11.59
CA ASP A 140 9.62 -21.14 10.90
C ASP A 140 8.63 -20.02 10.56
N ILE A 141 8.75 -18.88 11.23
CA ILE A 141 7.79 -17.81 11.14
C ILE A 141 8.51 -16.47 10.94
N LEU A 142 8.08 -15.73 9.90
CA LEU A 142 8.40 -14.32 9.70
C LEU A 142 7.16 -13.50 10.03
N HIS A 143 7.30 -12.48 10.88
CA HIS A 143 6.29 -11.48 11.11
C HIS A 143 6.70 -10.17 10.44
N ILE A 144 5.85 -9.64 9.57
CA ILE A 144 6.12 -8.38 8.89
C ILE A 144 5.62 -7.25 9.78
N ASP A 145 6.53 -6.39 10.21
CA ASP A 145 6.24 -5.32 11.16
C ASP A 145 5.79 -4.02 10.47
N SER A 146 6.19 -3.83 9.21
CA SER A 146 5.91 -2.60 8.46
C SER A 146 5.77 -2.88 6.98
N PHE A 147 5.27 -1.91 6.24
CA PHE A 147 5.35 -1.95 4.78
C PHE A 147 6.80 -1.79 4.30
N PRO A 148 7.11 -2.30 3.09
CA PRO A 148 8.39 -2.04 2.46
C PRO A 148 8.65 -0.54 2.29
N TYR A 149 9.91 -0.15 2.40
CA TYR A 149 10.33 1.24 2.26
C TYR A 149 11.61 1.33 1.43
N TYR A 150 11.83 2.47 0.76
CA TYR A 150 13.06 2.71 0.02
C TYR A 150 14.16 3.25 0.93
N ASP A 151 15.34 2.64 0.83
CA ASP A 151 16.59 3.09 1.42
C ASP A 151 17.69 2.95 0.34
N GLU A 152 18.34 4.05 -0.01
CA GLU A 152 19.37 4.12 -1.06
C GLU A 152 18.94 3.45 -2.40
N GLU A 153 17.74 3.76 -2.88
CA GLU A 153 17.14 3.19 -4.10
C GLU A 153 16.78 1.70 -4.05
N LYS A 154 17.03 1.02 -2.92
CA LYS A 154 16.62 -0.37 -2.71
C LYS A 154 15.36 -0.44 -1.85
N LEU A 155 14.53 -1.39 -2.17
CA LEU A 155 13.35 -1.68 -1.38
C LEU A 155 13.74 -2.57 -0.20
N ASN A 156 13.47 -2.12 1.02
CA ASN A 156 13.77 -2.81 2.26
C ASN A 156 12.47 -3.24 2.95
N LEU A 157 12.54 -4.31 3.72
CA LEU A 157 11.44 -4.85 4.50
C LEU A 157 11.97 -5.37 5.85
N ASP A 158 11.43 -4.85 6.93
CA ASP A 158 11.76 -5.31 8.27
C ASP A 158 10.78 -6.38 8.73
N CYS A 159 11.32 -7.47 9.24
CA CYS A 159 10.59 -8.61 9.74
C CYS A 159 11.10 -9.04 11.10
N THR A 160 10.22 -9.29 12.05
CA THR A 160 10.54 -10.02 13.27
C THR A 160 10.49 -11.52 12.99
N VAL A 161 11.53 -12.23 13.38
CA VAL A 161 11.59 -13.69 13.30
C VAL A 161 11.52 -14.30 14.68
N TYR A 162 10.85 -15.43 14.78
CA TYR A 162 10.76 -16.23 15.98
C TYR A 162 11.63 -17.48 15.82
N ASP A 163 12.78 -17.49 16.49
CA ASP A 163 13.70 -18.63 16.52
C ASP A 163 13.39 -19.51 17.73
N LEU A 164 13.29 -20.82 17.54
CA LEU A 164 13.22 -21.78 18.62
C LEU A 164 14.55 -21.74 19.39
N ALA A 165 14.52 -21.32 20.64
CA ALA A 165 15.69 -21.31 21.48
C ALA A 165 16.35 -22.69 21.51
N SER A 166 17.68 -22.74 21.43
CA SER A 166 18.46 -23.98 21.35
C SER A 166 18.34 -24.89 22.61
N ASP A 167 17.83 -24.32 23.69
CA ASP A 167 17.59 -25.02 24.96
C ASP A 167 16.14 -25.51 25.14
N GLY A 168 15.27 -25.24 24.17
CA GLY A 168 13.85 -25.61 24.19
C GLY A 168 12.99 -24.79 25.17
N ASN A 169 13.50 -23.72 25.74
CA ASN A 169 12.84 -22.92 26.77
C ASN A 169 12.18 -21.63 26.25
N GLY A 170 11.76 -21.59 24.99
CA GLY A 170 11.02 -20.46 24.43
C GLY A 170 11.47 -20.05 23.03
N TYR A 171 10.98 -18.90 22.61
CA TYR A 171 11.35 -18.26 21.35
C TYR A 171 12.26 -17.08 21.65
N GLN A 172 13.23 -16.83 20.78
CA GLN A 172 13.98 -15.58 20.74
C GLN A 172 13.52 -14.81 19.51
N ASP A 173 13.11 -13.56 19.72
CA ASP A 173 12.73 -12.67 18.64
C ASP A 173 13.94 -11.83 18.26
N TYR A 174 14.14 -11.63 16.97
CA TYR A 174 15.10 -10.68 16.46
C TYR A 174 14.64 -10.09 15.13
N LEU A 175 15.07 -8.87 14.88
CA LEU A 175 14.74 -8.14 13.66
C LEU A 175 15.68 -8.55 12.54
N LEU A 176 15.11 -8.82 11.36
CA LEU A 176 15.82 -9.01 10.10
C LEU A 176 15.36 -7.98 9.10
N THR A 177 16.30 -7.43 8.34
CA THR A 177 15.98 -6.59 7.19
C THR A 177 16.23 -7.39 5.91
N PHE A 178 15.21 -7.45 5.06
CA PHE A 178 15.30 -8.02 3.72
C PHE A 178 15.40 -6.90 2.69
N VAL A 179 16.06 -7.17 1.58
CA VAL A 179 16.23 -6.25 0.46
C VAL A 179 15.70 -6.89 -0.81
N SER A 180 14.97 -6.12 -1.60
CA SER A 180 14.54 -6.48 -2.94
C SER A 180 15.12 -5.52 -3.98
N GLU A 181 15.60 -6.09 -5.10
CA GLU A 181 16.10 -5.36 -6.27
C GLU A 181 15.18 -5.52 -7.50
N ASP A 182 14.06 -6.23 -7.35
CA ASP A 182 13.09 -6.55 -8.40
C ASP A 182 11.66 -6.09 -8.04
N ASN A 183 11.57 -4.96 -7.32
CA ASN A 183 10.32 -4.38 -6.86
C ASN A 183 9.46 -5.36 -6.04
N GLY A 184 10.07 -6.00 -5.04
CA GLY A 184 9.37 -6.81 -4.05
C GLY A 184 8.99 -8.22 -4.47
N LEU A 185 9.40 -8.68 -5.66
CA LEU A 185 9.14 -10.07 -6.09
C LEU A 185 10.05 -11.06 -5.36
N THR A 186 11.31 -10.69 -5.14
CA THR A 186 12.30 -11.53 -4.44
C THR A 186 12.97 -10.74 -3.32
N TRP A 187 12.99 -11.32 -2.15
CA TRP A 187 13.55 -10.75 -0.94
C TRP A 187 14.76 -11.56 -0.46
N ASN A 188 15.90 -10.89 -0.30
CA ASN A 188 17.14 -11.47 0.18
C ASN A 188 17.50 -10.82 1.53
N LEU A 189 18.10 -11.59 2.42
CA LEU A 189 18.60 -11.05 3.69
C LEU A 189 19.70 -10.01 3.43
N LYS A 190 19.59 -8.85 4.11
CA LYS A 190 20.57 -7.74 4.03
C LYS A 190 21.87 -8.07 4.74
#